data_09ca608032e56afbd1fbb7cbfb74deba
#
_entry.id   09ca608032e56afbd1fbb7cbfb74deba
#
_cell.length_a   1.000
_cell.length_b   1.000
_cell.length_c   1.000
_cell.angle_alpha   90.00
_cell.angle_beta   90.00
_cell.angle_gamma   90.00
#
_symmetry.space_group_name_H-M   'P 1'
#
loop_
_entity.id
_entity.type
_entity.pdbx_description
1 polymer ?
#
loop_
_entity_poly.entity_id
_entity_poly.type
_entity_poly.pdbx_seq_one_letter_code
_entity_poly.pdbx_strand_id
1 'polypeptide(L)'
;MAWRCGALLLSLLLFSCTHNNSNPKNSPVLSVNGHVYSATDFGKALARKLKIYDALAAKDPINIERARESVIQEFIVSALLEEYASAHNIEVSESDLLNELDHIRKTYPDDLTFKAALATEGQSLEEWKEALKKTLLERKVFATLTPPNDQSLDNEARQFYETHKDDFVRPAQIHLQQIVVTREDDAERIFHKLKFGVSFTSLAQKFSISPDGAQGGDVGWIGKGTMPAFDMAFNVSVGQTSAIVKSSYGFHIMKVLDKRPAGHLTFEQVKPRLIREVAAKKQQAAFNQWLESAIKSAKIERNDTLLEKIRVRTEGAEE
;
A
#
# COMPACT_ATOMS: atom_id res chain seq x y z
N MET A 1 11.02 -89.56 40.70
CA MET A 1 11.30 -89.47 39.27
C MET A 1 10.26 -88.55 38.66
N ALA A 2 10.64 -87.32 38.39
CA ALA A 2 9.71 -86.28 37.92
C ALA A 2 10.22 -85.76 36.60
N TRP A 3 9.44 -85.89 35.54
CA TRP A 3 9.72 -85.34 34.20
C TRP A 3 9.01 -83.97 34.06
N ARG A 4 9.81 -82.92 33.81
CA ARG A 4 9.32 -81.59 33.53
C ARG A 4 9.22 -81.45 32.02
N CYS A 5 7.99 -81.25 31.50
CA CYS A 5 7.78 -80.72 30.14
C CYS A 5 7.87 -79.24 30.16
N GLY A 6 8.84 -78.67 29.41
CA GLY A 6 8.93 -77.22 29.12
C GLY A 6 8.09 -76.84 27.92
N ALA A 7 7.09 -76.00 28.13
CA ALA A 7 6.33 -75.36 27.02
C ALA A 7 7.04 -74.09 26.53
N LEU A 8 7.48 -74.13 25.31
CA LEU A 8 8.03 -72.93 24.58
C LEU A 8 6.82 -72.07 24.13
N LEU A 9 6.65 -70.96 24.77
CA LEU A 9 5.73 -69.92 24.32
C LEU A 9 6.41 -69.07 23.21
N LEU A 10 5.96 -69.26 21.97
CA LEU A 10 6.37 -68.49 20.79
C LEU A 10 5.51 -67.21 20.76
N SER A 11 6.04 -66.06 21.23
CA SER A 11 5.39 -64.77 21.14
C SER A 11 5.48 -64.22 19.72
N LEU A 12 4.38 -64.30 18.95
CA LEU A 12 4.20 -63.58 17.71
C LEU A 12 4.07 -62.06 18.00
N LEU A 13 5.12 -61.32 17.73
CA LEU A 13 5.06 -59.85 17.61
C LEU A 13 4.32 -59.51 16.31
N LEU A 14 3.04 -59.18 16.42
CA LEU A 14 2.27 -58.55 15.36
C LEU A 14 2.75 -57.11 15.24
N PHE A 15 3.62 -56.83 14.24
CA PHE A 15 3.86 -55.49 13.78
C PHE A 15 2.57 -54.95 13.14
N SER A 16 1.78 -54.24 13.91
CA SER A 16 0.66 -53.46 13.42
C SER A 16 1.25 -52.24 12.63
N CYS A 17 1.34 -52.38 11.33
CA CYS A 17 1.53 -51.23 10.46
C CYS A 17 0.27 -50.37 10.54
N THR A 18 0.25 -49.38 11.43
CA THR A 18 -0.75 -48.33 11.37
C THR A 18 -0.51 -47.55 10.05
N HIS A 19 -1.28 -47.89 9.02
CA HIS A 19 -1.43 -47.05 7.84
C HIS A 19 -2.08 -45.76 8.33
N ASN A 20 -1.22 -44.76 8.56
CA ASN A 20 -1.67 -43.41 8.86
C ASN A 20 -2.28 -42.87 7.56
N ASN A 21 -3.59 -43.01 7.44
CA ASN A 21 -4.37 -42.50 6.29
C ASN A 21 -4.48 -40.97 6.43
N SER A 22 -3.32 -40.28 6.39
CA SER A 22 -3.26 -38.83 6.41
C SER A 22 -3.84 -38.34 5.09
N ASN A 23 -5.00 -37.68 5.16
CA ASN A 23 -5.59 -37.00 4.02
C ASN A 23 -4.52 -36.09 3.38
N PRO A 24 -4.13 -36.27 2.11
CA PRO A 24 -3.05 -35.50 1.47
C PRO A 24 -3.25 -34.00 1.56
N LYS A 25 -4.50 -33.54 1.68
CA LYS A 25 -4.86 -32.12 1.82
C LYS A 25 -4.40 -31.50 3.15
N ASN A 26 -4.27 -32.29 4.22
CA ASN A 26 -3.83 -31.81 5.55
C ASN A 26 -2.36 -32.13 5.83
N SER A 27 -1.63 -32.65 4.84
CA SER A 27 -0.21 -32.93 5.02
C SER A 27 0.58 -31.66 5.23
N PRO A 28 1.52 -31.64 6.21
CA PRO A 28 2.37 -30.48 6.46
C PRO A 28 3.31 -30.22 5.27
N VAL A 29 3.36 -28.99 4.82
CA VAL A 29 4.27 -28.54 3.75
C VAL A 29 5.38 -27.63 4.24
N LEU A 30 5.12 -26.92 5.35
CA LEU A 30 6.07 -26.02 6.00
C LEU A 30 5.84 -26.06 7.51
N SER A 31 6.90 -26.06 8.28
CA SER A 31 6.87 -25.88 9.74
C SER A 31 7.92 -24.83 10.13
N VAL A 32 7.54 -23.90 11.00
CA VAL A 32 8.42 -22.85 11.52
C VAL A 32 8.27 -22.83 13.04
N ASN A 33 9.30 -23.23 13.77
CA ASN A 33 9.30 -23.32 15.23
C ASN A 33 8.07 -24.09 15.82
N GLY A 34 7.55 -25.08 15.07
CA GLY A 34 6.36 -25.84 15.45
C GLY A 34 5.03 -25.30 14.93
N HIS A 35 4.97 -24.10 14.35
CA HIS A 35 3.84 -23.65 13.55
C HIS A 35 3.79 -24.42 12.24
N VAL A 36 2.70 -25.16 12.00
CA VAL A 36 2.55 -26.06 10.86
C VAL A 36 1.56 -25.51 9.86
N TYR A 37 1.99 -25.43 8.60
CA TYR A 37 1.14 -25.03 7.47
C TYR A 37 0.85 -26.25 6.60
N SER A 38 -0.44 -26.48 6.30
CA SER A 38 -0.90 -27.61 5.50
C SER A 38 -0.82 -27.33 3.99
N ALA A 39 -0.89 -28.40 3.19
CA ALA A 39 -1.01 -28.29 1.74
C ALA A 39 -2.25 -27.47 1.31
N THR A 40 -3.34 -27.55 2.08
CA THR A 40 -4.56 -26.74 1.84
C THR A 40 -4.32 -25.25 2.06
N ASP A 41 -3.69 -24.88 3.16
CA ASP A 41 -3.37 -23.48 3.48
C ASP A 41 -2.45 -22.87 2.42
N PHE A 42 -1.42 -23.63 2.05
CA PHE A 42 -0.49 -23.25 1.00
C PHE A 42 -1.18 -23.10 -0.35
N GLY A 43 -2.04 -24.03 -0.74
CA GLY A 43 -2.80 -23.96 -1.99
C GLY A 43 -3.70 -22.73 -2.06
N LYS A 44 -4.40 -22.40 -0.97
CA LYS A 44 -5.21 -21.18 -0.87
C LYS A 44 -4.36 -19.90 -1.02
N ALA A 45 -3.23 -19.83 -0.33
CA ALA A 45 -2.33 -18.68 -0.41
C ALA A 45 -1.72 -18.54 -1.81
N LEU A 46 -1.29 -19.65 -2.43
CA LEU A 46 -0.77 -19.67 -3.79
C LEU A 46 -1.82 -19.21 -4.81
N ALA A 47 -3.08 -19.69 -4.67
CA ALA A 47 -4.17 -19.25 -5.53
C ALA A 47 -4.37 -17.72 -5.45
N ARG A 48 -4.36 -17.13 -4.24
CA ARG A 48 -4.45 -15.68 -4.06
C ARG A 48 -3.29 -14.94 -4.74
N LYS A 49 -2.05 -15.42 -4.60
CA LYS A 49 -0.89 -14.80 -5.26
C LYS A 49 -0.97 -14.85 -6.79
N LEU A 50 -1.55 -15.91 -7.33
CA LEU A 50 -1.68 -16.06 -8.79
C LEU A 50 -2.83 -15.25 -9.40
N LYS A 51 -3.82 -14.81 -8.60
CA LYS A 51 -4.93 -13.95 -9.08
C LYS A 51 -4.49 -12.60 -9.65
N ILE A 52 -3.30 -12.10 -9.30
CA ILE A 52 -2.78 -10.82 -9.83
C ILE A 52 -2.34 -10.94 -11.31
N TYR A 53 -2.16 -12.16 -11.81
CA TYR A 53 -1.76 -12.44 -13.17
C TYR A 53 -2.97 -12.73 -14.05
N ASP A 54 -2.88 -12.41 -15.33
CA ASP A 54 -3.85 -12.91 -16.31
C ASP A 54 -3.78 -14.46 -16.45
N ALA A 55 -4.76 -15.04 -17.11
CA ALA A 55 -4.91 -16.50 -17.21
C ALA A 55 -3.71 -17.21 -17.88
N LEU A 56 -2.95 -16.53 -18.75
CA LEU A 56 -1.76 -17.07 -19.39
C LEU A 56 -0.54 -16.95 -18.48
N ALA A 57 -0.28 -15.76 -17.93
CA ALA A 57 0.82 -15.49 -17.03
C ALA A 57 0.71 -16.28 -15.71
N ALA A 58 -0.50 -16.58 -15.24
CA ALA A 58 -0.74 -17.42 -14.06
C ALA A 58 -0.34 -18.90 -14.28
N LYS A 59 -0.18 -19.34 -15.52
CA LYS A 59 0.26 -20.71 -15.89
C LYS A 59 1.76 -20.78 -16.18
N ASP A 60 2.43 -19.63 -16.28
CA ASP A 60 3.88 -19.58 -16.52
C ASP A 60 4.64 -20.18 -15.33
N PRO A 61 5.52 -21.18 -15.58
CA PRO A 61 6.30 -21.84 -14.52
C PRO A 61 7.12 -20.86 -13.65
N ILE A 62 7.66 -19.79 -14.25
CA ILE A 62 8.46 -18.78 -13.54
C ILE A 62 7.57 -18.00 -12.56
N ASN A 63 6.37 -17.61 -12.98
CA ASN A 63 5.42 -16.89 -12.12
C ASN A 63 4.88 -17.78 -11.02
N ILE A 64 4.61 -19.06 -11.31
CA ILE A 64 4.19 -20.05 -10.31
C ILE A 64 5.29 -20.22 -9.26
N GLU A 65 6.54 -20.39 -9.68
CA GLU A 65 7.67 -20.56 -8.75
C GLU A 65 7.88 -19.32 -7.89
N ARG A 66 7.84 -18.12 -8.48
CA ARG A 66 7.91 -16.85 -7.75
C ARG A 66 6.77 -16.70 -6.74
N ALA A 67 5.56 -17.06 -7.11
CA ALA A 67 4.41 -17.03 -6.23
C ALA A 67 4.56 -18.04 -5.08
N ARG A 68 5.10 -19.25 -5.37
CA ARG A 68 5.36 -20.29 -4.37
C ARG A 68 6.37 -19.82 -3.31
N GLU A 69 7.52 -19.31 -3.73
CA GLU A 69 8.51 -18.77 -2.81
C GLU A 69 7.96 -17.57 -2.01
N SER A 70 7.16 -16.72 -2.63
CA SER A 70 6.48 -15.62 -1.92
C SER A 70 5.54 -16.10 -0.82
N VAL A 71 4.80 -17.19 -1.04
CA VAL A 71 3.92 -17.81 -0.01
C VAL A 71 4.76 -18.42 1.11
N ILE A 72 5.86 -19.10 0.79
CA ILE A 72 6.76 -19.67 1.80
C ILE A 72 7.31 -18.56 2.70
N GLN A 73 7.78 -17.46 2.12
CA GLN A 73 8.28 -16.31 2.89
C GLN A 73 7.18 -15.68 3.74
N GLU A 74 5.98 -15.53 3.21
CA GLU A 74 4.82 -15.00 3.95
C GLU A 74 4.51 -15.86 5.19
N PHE A 75 4.53 -17.18 5.05
CA PHE A 75 4.27 -18.10 6.16
C PHE A 75 5.39 -18.07 7.21
N ILE A 76 6.65 -18.02 6.78
CA ILE A 76 7.78 -17.87 7.70
C ILE A 76 7.66 -16.59 8.51
N VAL A 77 7.42 -15.45 7.84
CA VAL A 77 7.28 -14.15 8.51
C VAL A 77 6.07 -14.15 9.44
N SER A 78 4.92 -14.70 9.02
CA SER A 78 3.71 -14.78 9.87
C SER A 78 3.96 -15.58 11.14
N ALA A 79 4.60 -16.76 11.04
CA ALA A 79 4.92 -17.58 12.21
C ALA A 79 5.87 -16.87 13.18
N LEU A 80 6.92 -16.22 12.67
CA LEU A 80 7.88 -15.51 13.51
C LEU A 80 7.26 -14.27 14.18
N LEU A 81 6.35 -13.57 13.48
CA LEU A 81 5.59 -12.45 14.05
C LEU A 81 4.63 -12.91 15.16
N GLU A 82 3.92 -14.01 14.95
CA GLU A 82 3.01 -14.59 15.94
C GLU A 82 3.78 -15.06 17.19
N GLU A 83 4.95 -15.67 17.02
CA GLU A 83 5.85 -16.06 18.10
C GLU A 83 6.37 -14.86 18.89
N TYR A 84 6.86 -13.82 18.18
CA TYR A 84 7.30 -12.58 18.81
C TYR A 84 6.18 -11.91 19.58
N ALA A 85 5.01 -11.80 18.97
CA ALA A 85 3.83 -11.21 19.60
C ALA A 85 3.44 -11.94 20.89
N SER A 86 3.42 -13.27 20.85
CA SER A 86 3.15 -14.12 22.02
C SER A 86 4.18 -13.90 23.13
N ALA A 87 5.47 -13.89 22.78
CA ALA A 87 6.56 -13.70 23.75
C ALA A 87 6.55 -12.32 24.42
N HIS A 88 5.95 -11.30 23.77
CA HIS A 88 5.90 -9.92 24.26
C HIS A 88 4.51 -9.47 24.70
N ASN A 89 3.54 -10.41 24.82
CA ASN A 89 2.14 -10.12 25.18
C ASN A 89 1.48 -9.07 24.29
N ILE A 90 1.78 -9.13 22.97
CA ILE A 90 1.18 -8.28 21.97
C ILE A 90 -0.04 -8.98 21.38
N GLU A 91 -1.23 -8.42 21.59
CA GLU A 91 -2.48 -9.00 21.13
C GLU A 91 -3.29 -7.96 20.34
N VAL A 92 -4.09 -8.46 19.41
CA VAL A 92 -5.11 -7.68 18.71
C VAL A 92 -6.43 -7.92 19.44
N SER A 93 -6.90 -6.90 20.15
CA SER A 93 -8.18 -6.97 20.83
C SER A 93 -9.35 -6.94 19.85
N GLU A 94 -10.52 -7.40 20.30
CA GLU A 94 -11.75 -7.29 19.51
C GLU A 94 -12.07 -5.82 19.16
N SER A 95 -11.79 -4.89 20.07
CA SER A 95 -11.97 -3.46 19.83
C SER A 95 -11.02 -2.93 18.75
N ASP A 96 -9.77 -3.39 18.67
CA ASP A 96 -8.85 -3.02 17.59
C ASP A 96 -9.41 -3.44 16.23
N LEU A 97 -9.88 -4.70 16.17
CA LEU A 97 -10.43 -5.27 14.94
C LEU A 97 -11.70 -4.53 14.49
N LEU A 98 -12.64 -4.27 15.42
CA LEU A 98 -13.89 -3.58 15.11
C LEU A 98 -13.65 -2.12 14.69
N ASN A 99 -12.74 -1.42 15.34
CA ASN A 99 -12.40 -0.03 14.99
C ASN A 99 -11.78 0.05 13.57
N GLU A 100 -10.87 -0.85 13.24
CA GLU A 100 -10.25 -0.87 11.91
C GLU A 100 -11.26 -1.29 10.84
N LEU A 101 -12.12 -2.28 11.14
CA LEU A 101 -13.21 -2.68 10.26
C LEU A 101 -14.14 -1.50 9.96
N ASP A 102 -14.56 -0.76 10.98
CA ASP A 102 -15.42 0.43 10.82
C ASP A 102 -14.71 1.52 9.98
N HIS A 103 -13.42 1.74 10.23
CA HIS A 103 -12.62 2.67 9.45
C HIS A 103 -12.59 2.28 7.96
N ILE A 104 -12.32 1.02 7.66
CA ILE A 104 -12.28 0.53 6.27
C ILE A 104 -13.67 0.59 5.62
N ARG A 105 -14.72 0.17 6.33
CA ARG A 105 -16.10 0.23 5.82
C ARG A 105 -16.53 1.64 5.42
N LYS A 106 -16.11 2.66 6.16
CA LYS A 106 -16.40 4.07 5.84
C LYS A 106 -15.74 4.56 4.55
N THR A 107 -14.78 3.84 3.98
CA THR A 107 -14.22 4.17 2.67
C THR A 107 -15.10 3.71 1.51
N TYR A 108 -16.12 2.88 1.79
CA TYR A 108 -17.11 2.43 0.82
C TYR A 108 -18.42 3.22 0.96
N PRO A 109 -19.18 3.42 -0.13
CA PRO A 109 -20.45 4.13 -0.09
C PRO A 109 -21.47 3.51 0.89
N ASP A 110 -21.51 2.18 0.97
CA ASP A 110 -22.39 1.41 1.85
C ASP A 110 -21.85 -0.01 2.14
N ASP A 111 -22.50 -0.72 3.04
CA ASP A 111 -22.15 -2.08 3.45
C ASP A 111 -22.33 -3.12 2.32
N LEU A 112 -23.27 -2.88 1.41
CA LEU A 112 -23.49 -3.77 0.27
C LEU A 112 -22.32 -3.71 -0.70
N THR A 113 -21.84 -2.50 -1.01
CA THR A 113 -20.67 -2.27 -1.85
C THR A 113 -19.40 -2.88 -1.24
N PHE A 114 -19.21 -2.76 0.08
CA PHE A 114 -18.11 -3.42 0.79
C PHE A 114 -18.17 -4.94 0.65
N LYS A 115 -19.34 -5.55 0.91
CA LYS A 115 -19.52 -7.00 0.77
C LYS A 115 -19.36 -7.48 -0.68
N ALA A 116 -19.82 -6.70 -1.65
CA ALA A 116 -19.63 -7.01 -3.07
C ALA A 116 -18.14 -7.00 -3.45
N ALA A 117 -17.35 -6.04 -2.92
CA ALA A 117 -15.90 -6.01 -3.11
C ALA A 117 -15.23 -7.29 -2.56
N LEU A 118 -15.58 -7.72 -1.34
CA LEU A 118 -15.06 -8.99 -0.78
C LEU A 118 -15.42 -10.20 -1.64
N ALA A 119 -16.66 -10.26 -2.13
CA ALA A 119 -17.12 -11.35 -3.00
C ALA A 119 -16.34 -11.37 -4.33
N THR A 120 -16.03 -10.21 -4.91
CA THR A 120 -15.20 -10.09 -6.12
C THR A 120 -13.79 -10.64 -5.87
N GLU A 121 -13.24 -10.41 -4.67
CA GLU A 121 -11.96 -11.00 -4.24
C GLU A 121 -12.07 -12.50 -3.90
N GLY A 122 -13.28 -13.06 -3.90
CA GLY A 122 -13.55 -14.45 -3.50
C GLY A 122 -13.26 -14.71 -2.03
N GLN A 123 -13.45 -13.72 -1.17
CA GLN A 123 -13.25 -13.80 0.28
C GLN A 123 -14.56 -13.69 1.03
N SER A 124 -14.74 -14.53 2.05
CA SER A 124 -15.78 -14.32 3.05
C SER A 124 -15.38 -13.20 4.02
N LEU A 125 -16.36 -12.58 4.66
CA LEU A 125 -16.10 -11.57 5.69
C LEU A 125 -15.23 -12.10 6.84
N GLU A 126 -15.41 -13.35 7.23
CA GLU A 126 -14.63 -13.98 8.30
C GLU A 126 -13.16 -14.22 7.87
N GLU A 127 -12.93 -14.75 6.68
CA GLU A 127 -11.56 -14.89 6.14
C GLU A 127 -10.85 -13.54 6.02
N TRP A 128 -11.59 -12.51 5.63
CA TRP A 128 -11.08 -11.17 5.55
C TRP A 128 -10.75 -10.57 6.93
N LYS A 129 -11.59 -10.79 7.94
CA LYS A 129 -11.32 -10.38 9.33
C LYS A 129 -10.07 -11.07 9.90
N GLU A 130 -9.89 -12.36 9.63
CA GLU A 130 -8.68 -13.07 10.04
C GLU A 130 -7.41 -12.48 9.37
N ALA A 131 -7.48 -12.15 8.09
CA ALA A 131 -6.39 -11.46 7.40
C ALA A 131 -6.13 -10.06 7.99
N LEU A 132 -7.19 -9.31 8.30
CA LEU A 132 -7.09 -8.01 8.96
C LEU A 132 -6.44 -8.11 10.33
N LYS A 133 -6.82 -9.11 11.13
CA LYS A 133 -6.23 -9.38 12.45
C LYS A 133 -4.72 -9.62 12.34
N LYS A 134 -4.28 -10.40 11.34
CA LYS A 134 -2.84 -10.60 11.08
C LYS A 134 -2.14 -9.30 10.73
N THR A 135 -2.72 -8.49 9.86
CA THR A 135 -2.18 -7.17 9.51
C THR A 135 -2.08 -6.24 10.72
N LEU A 136 -3.08 -6.26 11.60
CA LEU A 136 -3.06 -5.48 12.84
C LEU A 136 -1.97 -5.97 13.80
N LEU A 137 -1.80 -7.29 13.92
CA LEU A 137 -0.74 -7.89 14.74
C LEU A 137 0.63 -7.47 14.23
N GLU A 138 0.87 -7.61 12.93
CA GLU A 138 2.11 -7.15 12.28
C GLU A 138 2.38 -5.67 12.58
N ARG A 139 1.38 -4.80 12.42
CA ARG A 139 1.48 -3.36 12.73
C ARG A 139 1.87 -3.12 14.19
N LYS A 140 1.28 -3.86 15.13
CA LYS A 140 1.59 -3.75 16.56
C LYS A 140 3.02 -4.24 16.86
N VAL A 141 3.44 -5.37 16.32
CA VAL A 141 4.82 -5.85 16.46
C VAL A 141 5.80 -4.84 15.87
N PHE A 142 5.51 -4.33 14.67
CA PHE A 142 6.33 -3.32 14.00
C PHE A 142 6.52 -2.06 14.87
N ALA A 143 5.46 -1.63 15.55
CA ALA A 143 5.51 -0.48 16.45
C ALA A 143 6.39 -0.73 17.69
N THR A 144 6.50 -1.96 18.18
CA THR A 144 7.33 -2.29 19.35
C THR A 144 8.81 -2.42 19.03
N LEU A 145 9.17 -2.76 17.80
CA LEU A 145 10.54 -2.87 17.34
C LEU A 145 11.24 -1.50 17.22
N THR A 146 10.46 -0.43 17.19
CA THR A 146 10.98 0.93 17.03
C THR A 146 10.56 1.79 18.22
N PRO A 147 11.51 2.37 18.97
CA PRO A 147 11.17 3.24 20.09
C PRO A 147 10.36 4.46 19.60
N PRO A 148 9.25 4.82 20.29
CA PRO A 148 8.30 5.81 19.79
C PRO A 148 8.79 7.26 19.83
N ASN A 149 9.94 7.56 20.44
CA ASN A 149 10.40 8.92 20.64
C ASN A 149 11.93 9.00 20.64
N ASP A 150 12.50 8.90 19.45
CA ASP A 150 13.94 9.00 19.28
C ASP A 150 14.31 10.46 18.99
N GLN A 151 14.94 11.14 19.98
CA GLN A 151 15.52 12.47 19.79
C GLN A 151 16.52 12.52 18.63
N SER A 152 17.03 11.35 18.20
CA SER A 152 17.89 11.25 17.03
C SER A 152 17.17 11.57 15.73
N LEU A 153 15.84 11.41 15.65
CA LEU A 153 15.06 11.67 14.43
C LEU A 153 15.20 13.11 13.94
N ASP A 154 15.19 14.07 14.85
CA ASP A 154 15.36 15.49 14.50
C ASP A 154 16.75 15.77 13.94
N ASN A 155 17.78 15.21 14.58
CA ASN A 155 19.16 15.35 14.14
C ASN A 155 19.40 14.66 12.79
N GLU A 156 18.87 13.45 12.59
CA GLU A 156 18.99 12.72 11.35
C GLU A 156 18.22 13.40 10.21
N ALA A 157 17.00 13.89 10.49
CA ALA A 157 16.23 14.67 9.52
C ALA A 157 16.96 15.96 9.12
N ARG A 158 17.61 16.64 10.06
CA ARG A 158 18.43 17.82 9.79
C ARG A 158 19.66 17.48 8.96
N GLN A 159 20.37 16.42 9.35
CA GLN A 159 21.53 15.93 8.59
C GLN A 159 21.14 15.56 7.15
N PHE A 160 20.02 14.87 6.99
CA PHE A 160 19.51 14.51 5.65
C PHE A 160 19.21 15.76 4.83
N TYR A 161 18.53 16.74 5.41
CA TYR A 161 18.28 18.03 4.74
C TYR A 161 19.56 18.73 4.31
N GLU A 162 20.55 18.83 5.22
CA GLU A 162 21.82 19.53 4.92
C GLU A 162 22.62 18.84 3.80
N THR A 163 22.57 17.51 3.72
CA THR A 163 23.29 16.74 2.70
C THR A 163 22.54 16.63 1.36
N HIS A 164 21.23 16.97 1.34
CA HIS A 164 20.36 16.82 0.15
C HIS A 164 19.60 18.12 -0.17
N LYS A 165 20.20 19.29 0.07
CA LYS A 165 19.54 20.59 -0.13
C LYS A 165 18.96 20.76 -1.53
N ASP A 166 19.62 20.20 -2.52
CA ASP A 166 19.19 20.27 -3.91
C ASP A 166 17.88 19.52 -4.19
N ASP A 167 17.51 18.56 -3.34
CA ASP A 167 16.23 17.85 -3.44
C ASP A 167 15.05 18.68 -2.91
N PHE A 168 15.33 19.76 -2.20
CA PHE A 168 14.34 20.64 -1.58
C PHE A 168 14.15 21.95 -2.33
N VAL A 169 14.37 21.94 -3.64
CA VAL A 169 14.13 23.09 -4.50
C VAL A 169 12.64 23.18 -4.83
N ARG A 170 12.08 24.35 -4.60
CA ARG A 170 10.75 24.72 -5.07
C ARG A 170 10.92 25.54 -6.35
N PRO A 171 10.30 25.15 -7.47
CA PRO A 171 10.25 25.98 -8.66
C PRO A 171 9.54 27.32 -8.37
N ALA A 172 9.77 28.32 -9.22
CA ALA A 172 8.95 29.53 -9.17
C ALA A 172 7.47 29.18 -9.29
N GLN A 173 6.65 29.83 -8.48
CA GLN A 173 5.19 29.60 -8.43
C GLN A 173 4.46 30.94 -8.58
N ILE A 174 3.28 30.88 -9.18
CA ILE A 174 2.31 31.95 -9.22
C ILE A 174 0.97 31.49 -8.67
N HIS A 175 0.30 32.34 -7.91
CA HIS A 175 -1.09 32.16 -7.56
C HIS A 175 -1.93 32.92 -8.59
N LEU A 176 -2.82 32.23 -9.28
CA LEU A 176 -3.59 32.86 -10.35
C LEU A 176 -5.07 32.50 -10.32
N GLN A 177 -5.85 33.41 -10.87
CA GLN A 177 -7.20 33.14 -11.33
C GLN A 177 -7.21 32.98 -12.84
N GLN A 178 -8.12 32.14 -13.38
CA GLN A 178 -8.34 31.99 -14.81
C GLN A 178 -9.80 32.10 -15.20
N ILE A 179 -10.03 32.52 -16.45
CA ILE A 179 -11.31 32.39 -17.17
C ILE A 179 -10.97 31.63 -18.45
N VAL A 180 -11.66 30.54 -18.71
CA VAL A 180 -11.52 29.76 -19.95
C VAL A 180 -12.82 29.79 -20.71
N VAL A 181 -12.74 30.11 -22.00
CA VAL A 181 -13.89 30.10 -22.91
C VAL A 181 -13.55 29.41 -24.22
N THR A 182 -14.53 28.90 -24.92
CA THR A 182 -14.34 28.15 -26.16
C THR A 182 -14.03 29.04 -27.38
N ARG A 183 -14.54 30.28 -27.39
CA ARG A 183 -14.43 31.19 -28.54
C ARG A 183 -13.57 32.40 -28.22
N GLU A 184 -12.79 32.81 -29.19
CA GLU A 184 -11.93 33.97 -29.09
C GLU A 184 -12.71 35.28 -28.88
N ASP A 185 -13.83 35.48 -29.61
CA ASP A 185 -14.72 36.63 -29.47
C ASP A 185 -15.24 36.78 -28.03
N ASP A 186 -15.51 35.64 -27.33
CA ASP A 186 -15.96 35.64 -25.95
C ASP A 186 -14.81 36.10 -25.03
N ALA A 187 -13.59 35.60 -25.26
CA ALA A 187 -12.43 36.00 -24.49
C ALA A 187 -12.15 37.50 -24.66
N GLU A 188 -12.25 38.03 -25.88
CA GLU A 188 -12.08 39.49 -26.16
C GLU A 188 -13.12 40.32 -25.42
N ARG A 189 -14.40 39.92 -25.47
CA ARG A 189 -15.45 40.63 -24.74
C ARG A 189 -15.24 40.64 -23.24
N ILE A 190 -14.80 39.51 -22.67
CA ILE A 190 -14.48 39.40 -21.25
C ILE A 190 -13.26 40.23 -20.90
N PHE A 191 -12.20 40.19 -21.73
CA PHE A 191 -11.01 40.98 -21.52
C PHE A 191 -11.28 42.48 -21.54
N HIS A 192 -12.17 42.95 -22.45
CA HIS A 192 -12.65 44.33 -22.47
C HIS A 192 -13.37 44.69 -21.14
N LYS A 193 -14.28 43.84 -20.66
CA LYS A 193 -14.97 44.11 -19.37
C LYS A 193 -14.02 44.21 -18.20
N LEU A 194 -12.94 43.36 -18.17
CA LEU A 194 -11.90 43.41 -17.15
C LEU A 194 -11.15 44.77 -17.20
N LYS A 195 -10.86 45.32 -18.39
CA LYS A 195 -10.25 46.64 -18.54
C LYS A 195 -11.13 47.76 -18.00
N PHE A 196 -12.44 47.62 -18.04
CA PHE A 196 -13.41 48.57 -17.44
C PHE A 196 -13.69 48.31 -15.96
N GLY A 197 -12.92 47.44 -15.29
CA GLY A 197 -12.97 47.23 -13.84
C GLY A 197 -14.07 46.25 -13.37
N VAL A 198 -14.64 45.47 -14.28
CA VAL A 198 -15.59 44.40 -13.88
C VAL A 198 -14.81 43.33 -13.13
N SER A 199 -15.40 42.81 -12.05
CA SER A 199 -14.78 41.82 -11.20
C SER A 199 -14.38 40.55 -11.98
N PHE A 200 -13.11 40.13 -11.85
CA PHE A 200 -12.60 38.89 -12.43
C PHE A 200 -13.40 37.67 -11.93
N THR A 201 -13.59 37.57 -10.61
CA THR A 201 -14.37 36.52 -9.97
C THR A 201 -15.78 36.39 -10.54
N SER A 202 -16.50 37.52 -10.69
CA SER A 202 -17.85 37.50 -11.24
C SER A 202 -17.88 37.06 -12.71
N LEU A 203 -16.87 37.46 -13.50
CA LEU A 203 -16.76 37.03 -14.90
C LEU A 203 -16.40 35.57 -15.02
N ALA A 204 -15.51 35.07 -14.15
CA ALA A 204 -15.16 33.65 -14.07
C ALA A 204 -16.39 32.79 -13.76
N GLN A 205 -17.13 33.14 -12.72
CA GLN A 205 -18.37 32.44 -12.32
C GLN A 205 -19.42 32.39 -13.43
N LYS A 206 -19.48 33.46 -14.22
CA LYS A 206 -20.53 33.61 -15.24
C LYS A 206 -20.16 32.95 -16.57
N PHE A 207 -18.90 32.97 -16.95
CA PHE A 207 -18.49 32.69 -18.33
C PHE A 207 -17.44 31.57 -18.45
N SER A 208 -16.69 31.23 -17.36
CA SER A 208 -15.67 30.23 -17.46
C SER A 208 -16.27 28.83 -17.61
N ILE A 209 -15.73 28.07 -18.54
CA ILE A 209 -16.03 26.63 -18.71
C ILE A 209 -15.12 25.75 -17.87
N SER A 210 -14.11 26.32 -17.22
CA SER A 210 -13.19 25.59 -16.35
C SER A 210 -13.87 25.25 -15.01
N PRO A 211 -13.56 24.11 -14.37
CA PRO A 211 -14.14 23.70 -13.08
C PRO A 211 -13.95 24.74 -11.96
N ASP A 212 -12.81 25.46 -11.97
CA ASP A 212 -12.50 26.55 -11.04
C ASP A 212 -13.36 27.79 -11.25
N GLY A 213 -14.08 27.90 -12.37
CA GLY A 213 -14.96 29.03 -12.66
C GLY A 213 -16.00 29.26 -11.56
N ALA A 214 -16.58 28.20 -10.99
CA ALA A 214 -17.54 28.28 -9.90
C ALA A 214 -16.97 28.93 -8.62
N GLN A 215 -15.66 28.74 -8.36
CA GLN A 215 -14.91 29.36 -7.26
C GLN A 215 -14.28 30.70 -7.67
N GLY A 216 -14.79 31.34 -8.74
CA GLY A 216 -14.27 32.64 -9.20
C GLY A 216 -12.97 32.53 -10.03
N GLY A 217 -12.67 31.34 -10.52
CA GLY A 217 -11.52 31.05 -11.35
C GLY A 217 -10.23 30.84 -10.58
N ASP A 218 -10.24 30.70 -9.25
CA ASP A 218 -9.03 30.49 -8.44
C ASP A 218 -8.43 29.10 -8.70
N VAL A 219 -7.25 29.07 -9.30
CA VAL A 219 -6.49 27.85 -9.63
C VAL A 219 -5.51 27.48 -8.50
N GLY A 220 -5.28 28.41 -7.59
CA GLY A 220 -4.26 28.25 -6.54
C GLY A 220 -2.84 28.48 -7.05
N TRP A 221 -1.86 27.88 -6.36
CA TRP A 221 -0.43 28.01 -6.68
C TRP A 221 0.00 27.04 -7.78
N ILE A 222 0.50 27.58 -8.88
CA ILE A 222 0.96 26.83 -10.06
C ILE A 222 2.48 26.97 -10.19
N GLY A 223 3.19 25.84 -10.33
CA GLY A 223 4.60 25.81 -10.64
C GLY A 223 4.87 26.07 -12.12
N LYS A 224 6.00 26.68 -12.43
CA LYS A 224 6.45 26.83 -13.82
C LYS A 224 6.62 25.45 -14.47
N GLY A 225 6.12 25.29 -15.69
CA GLY A 225 6.16 24.03 -16.44
C GLY A 225 4.96 23.10 -16.19
N THR A 226 4.01 23.46 -15.31
CA THR A 226 2.80 22.65 -15.07
C THR A 226 1.91 22.58 -16.32
N MET A 227 1.72 23.69 -17.01
CA MET A 227 0.97 23.77 -18.27
C MET A 227 1.52 24.95 -19.11
N PRO A 228 1.79 24.75 -20.41
CA PRO A 228 2.37 25.80 -21.25
C PRO A 228 1.56 27.12 -21.27
N ALA A 229 0.21 27.03 -21.19
CA ALA A 229 -0.63 28.22 -21.14
C ALA A 229 -0.37 29.07 -19.88
N PHE A 230 -0.08 28.44 -18.73
CA PHE A 230 0.20 29.14 -17.49
C PHE A 230 1.60 29.75 -17.46
N ASP A 231 2.54 29.19 -18.21
CA ASP A 231 3.91 29.73 -18.26
C ASP A 231 3.96 31.17 -18.72
N MET A 232 3.04 31.59 -19.60
CA MET A 232 2.90 32.99 -20.02
C MET A 232 2.56 33.91 -18.85
N ALA A 233 1.82 33.46 -17.84
CA ALA A 233 1.45 34.28 -16.69
C ALA A 233 2.62 34.54 -15.74
N PHE A 234 3.73 33.80 -15.81
CA PHE A 234 4.94 34.11 -15.03
C PHE A 234 5.57 35.46 -15.37
N ASN A 235 5.34 35.96 -16.59
CA ASN A 235 5.80 37.26 -17.02
C ASN A 235 4.83 38.41 -16.70
N VAL A 236 3.61 38.11 -16.22
CA VAL A 236 2.59 39.10 -15.86
C VAL A 236 2.81 39.56 -14.42
N SER A 237 2.76 40.86 -14.17
CA SER A 237 2.95 41.45 -12.84
C SER A 237 1.79 41.05 -11.88
N VAL A 238 2.07 41.00 -10.58
CA VAL A 238 1.04 40.78 -9.55
C VAL A 238 -0.07 41.81 -9.66
N GLY A 239 -1.32 41.35 -9.57
CA GLY A 239 -2.52 42.18 -9.75
C GLY A 239 -2.95 42.40 -11.19
N GLN A 240 -2.10 42.10 -12.17
CA GLN A 240 -2.37 42.30 -13.59
C GLN A 240 -2.99 41.06 -14.27
N THR A 241 -3.69 41.31 -15.37
CA THR A 241 -4.31 40.29 -16.23
C THR A 241 -3.41 40.01 -17.43
N SER A 242 -3.25 38.74 -17.82
CA SER A 242 -2.50 38.32 -19.01
C SER A 242 -3.20 38.77 -20.29
N ALA A 243 -2.46 38.76 -21.41
CA ALA A 243 -3.11 38.65 -22.72
C ALA A 243 -3.94 37.36 -22.82
N ILE A 244 -4.82 37.28 -23.81
CA ILE A 244 -5.57 36.07 -24.12
C ILE A 244 -4.58 35.00 -24.62
N VAL A 245 -4.60 33.80 -24.00
CA VAL A 245 -3.72 32.68 -24.36
C VAL A 245 -4.55 31.55 -24.91
N LYS A 246 -4.25 31.06 -26.10
CA LYS A 246 -4.91 29.91 -26.72
C LYS A 246 -4.28 28.58 -26.25
N SER A 247 -5.09 27.62 -25.96
CA SER A 247 -4.67 26.22 -25.67
C SER A 247 -5.62 25.20 -26.31
N SER A 248 -5.38 23.92 -26.11
CA SER A 248 -6.29 22.84 -26.48
C SER A 248 -7.62 22.87 -25.70
N TYR A 249 -7.67 23.55 -24.57
CA TYR A 249 -8.88 23.71 -23.73
C TYR A 249 -9.71 24.95 -24.07
N GLY A 250 -9.19 25.83 -24.92
CA GLY A 250 -9.85 27.08 -25.30
C GLY A 250 -8.96 28.31 -25.13
N PHE A 251 -9.58 29.44 -24.89
CA PHE A 251 -8.95 30.73 -24.71
C PHE A 251 -8.95 31.09 -23.22
N HIS A 252 -7.74 31.32 -22.69
CA HIS A 252 -7.49 31.60 -21.28
C HIS A 252 -7.23 33.11 -21.09
N ILE A 253 -7.85 33.67 -20.08
CA ILE A 253 -7.50 34.97 -19.51
C ILE A 253 -7.09 34.68 -18.06
N MET A 254 -5.89 35.14 -17.68
CA MET A 254 -5.34 34.82 -16.35
C MET A 254 -5.04 36.13 -15.61
N LYS A 255 -5.30 36.15 -14.31
CA LYS A 255 -4.91 37.25 -13.40
C LYS A 255 -3.96 36.68 -12.35
N VAL A 256 -2.77 37.29 -12.26
CA VAL A 256 -1.77 36.91 -11.25
C VAL A 256 -2.14 37.56 -9.91
N LEU A 257 -2.37 36.75 -8.90
CA LEU A 257 -2.70 37.23 -7.55
C LEU A 257 -1.44 37.42 -6.71
N ASP A 258 -0.49 36.50 -6.82
CA ASP A 258 0.78 36.55 -6.08
C ASP A 258 1.87 35.73 -6.80
N LYS A 259 3.14 35.92 -6.41
CA LYS A 259 4.31 35.21 -6.95
C LYS A 259 5.26 34.79 -5.87
N ARG A 260 5.78 33.58 -6.01
CA ARG A 260 6.87 33.04 -5.18
C ARG A 260 8.06 32.72 -6.08
N PRO A 261 9.22 33.28 -5.82
CA PRO A 261 10.41 32.94 -6.60
C PRO A 261 10.81 31.49 -6.38
N ALA A 262 11.57 30.94 -7.33
CA ALA A 262 12.27 29.67 -7.07
C ALA A 262 13.19 29.82 -5.86
N GLY A 263 13.34 28.75 -5.10
CA GLY A 263 14.19 28.78 -3.92
C GLY A 263 14.21 27.44 -3.22
N HIS A 264 15.06 27.31 -2.22
CA HIS A 264 15.08 26.13 -1.37
C HIS A 264 14.01 26.23 -0.29
N LEU A 265 13.31 25.12 -0.06
CA LEU A 265 12.45 24.98 1.12
C LEU A 265 13.35 24.94 2.36
N THR A 266 12.99 25.66 3.41
CA THR A 266 13.73 25.63 4.67
C THR A 266 13.55 24.30 5.37
N PHE A 267 14.48 23.95 6.27
CA PHE A 267 14.33 22.74 7.10
C PHE A 267 12.99 22.71 7.82
N GLU A 268 12.56 23.81 8.41
CA GLU A 268 11.29 23.90 9.16
C GLU A 268 10.06 23.59 8.26
N GLN A 269 10.12 23.99 6.98
CA GLN A 269 9.05 23.70 6.04
C GLN A 269 8.95 22.20 5.69
N VAL A 270 10.07 21.49 5.66
CA VAL A 270 10.15 20.08 5.26
C VAL A 270 10.28 19.13 6.45
N LYS A 271 10.62 19.64 7.64
CA LYS A 271 10.86 18.87 8.88
C LYS A 271 9.76 17.84 9.19
N PRO A 272 8.44 18.15 9.17
CA PRO A 272 7.41 17.15 9.49
C PRO A 272 7.39 15.98 8.50
N ARG A 273 7.74 16.23 7.24
CA ARG A 273 7.87 15.18 6.22
C ARG A 273 9.12 14.35 6.47
N LEU A 274 10.27 15.01 6.66
CA LEU A 274 11.55 14.33 6.87
C LEU A 274 11.57 13.46 8.12
N ILE A 275 11.00 13.92 9.22
CA ILE A 275 10.89 13.11 10.44
C ILE A 275 10.11 11.83 10.15
N ARG A 276 8.99 11.90 9.41
CA ARG A 276 8.23 10.69 9.03
C ARG A 276 9.03 9.75 8.15
N GLU A 277 9.75 10.28 7.16
CA GLU A 277 10.58 9.49 6.25
C GLU A 277 11.74 8.81 6.97
N VAL A 278 12.43 9.53 7.84
CA VAL A 278 13.54 8.99 8.66
C VAL A 278 12.99 7.93 9.64
N ALA A 279 11.88 8.22 10.33
CA ALA A 279 11.24 7.27 11.23
C ALA A 279 10.85 5.97 10.50
N ALA A 280 10.23 6.09 9.32
CA ALA A 280 9.85 4.93 8.51
C ALA A 280 11.07 4.10 8.07
N LYS A 281 12.16 4.76 7.66
CA LYS A 281 13.42 4.06 7.30
C LYS A 281 14.03 3.33 8.50
N LYS A 282 14.08 3.96 9.68
CA LYS A 282 14.59 3.32 10.91
C LYS A 282 13.71 2.13 11.31
N GLN A 283 12.42 2.30 11.22
CA GLN A 283 11.46 1.24 11.53
C GLN A 283 11.67 0.05 10.58
N GLN A 284 11.79 0.29 9.29
CA GLN A 284 12.06 -0.77 8.32
C GLN A 284 13.41 -1.46 8.57
N ALA A 285 14.45 -0.69 8.91
CA ALA A 285 15.76 -1.25 9.23
C ALA A 285 15.72 -2.13 10.49
N ALA A 286 15.05 -1.68 11.56
CA ALA A 286 14.88 -2.44 12.79
C ALA A 286 14.10 -3.75 12.54
N PHE A 287 13.03 -3.69 11.75
CA PHE A 287 12.27 -4.86 11.36
C PHE A 287 13.11 -5.86 10.55
N ASN A 288 13.84 -5.39 9.56
CA ASN A 288 14.70 -6.25 8.74
C ASN A 288 15.79 -6.94 9.58
N GLN A 289 16.41 -6.20 10.49
CA GLN A 289 17.42 -6.75 11.41
C GLN A 289 16.82 -7.80 12.35
N TRP A 290 15.65 -7.52 12.92
CA TRP A 290 14.92 -8.48 13.73
C TRP A 290 14.58 -9.74 12.92
N LEU A 291 13.98 -9.57 11.74
CA LEU A 291 13.57 -10.68 10.89
C LEU A 291 14.75 -11.56 10.47
N GLU A 292 15.87 -10.96 10.08
CA GLU A 292 17.08 -11.68 9.73
C GLU A 292 17.59 -12.54 10.91
N SER A 293 17.58 -11.97 12.13
CA SER A 293 17.96 -12.69 13.34
C SER A 293 16.97 -13.81 13.67
N ALA A 294 15.65 -13.53 13.54
CA ALA A 294 14.61 -14.51 13.80
C ALA A 294 14.69 -15.70 12.82
N ILE A 295 14.88 -15.44 11.52
CA ILE A 295 15.05 -16.49 10.51
C ILE A 295 16.29 -17.35 10.80
N LYS A 296 17.42 -16.73 11.17
CA LYS A 296 18.66 -17.44 11.49
C LYS A 296 18.52 -18.39 12.69
N SER A 297 17.69 -18.04 13.64
CA SER A 297 17.45 -18.85 14.85
C SER A 297 16.30 -19.84 14.72
N ALA A 298 15.44 -19.67 13.72
CA ALA A 298 14.25 -20.49 13.54
C ALA A 298 14.56 -21.89 13.03
N LYS A 299 13.80 -22.86 13.54
CA LYS A 299 13.77 -24.20 12.97
C LYS A 299 12.73 -24.24 11.86
N ILE A 300 13.20 -24.19 10.61
CA ILE A 300 12.34 -24.19 9.41
C ILE A 300 12.47 -25.56 8.73
N GLU A 301 11.35 -26.26 8.58
CA GLU A 301 11.27 -27.55 7.89
C GLU A 301 10.29 -27.39 6.72
N ARG A 302 10.75 -27.67 5.48
CA ARG A 302 9.90 -27.58 4.29
C ARG A 302 9.90 -28.91 3.50
N ASN A 303 8.73 -29.26 2.99
CA ASN A 303 8.55 -30.43 2.15
C ASN A 303 8.47 -29.99 0.67
N ASP A 304 9.64 -29.81 0.05
CA ASP A 304 9.73 -29.33 -1.34
C ASP A 304 9.03 -30.26 -2.33
N THR A 305 9.14 -31.58 -2.12
CA THR A 305 8.45 -32.57 -2.98
C THR A 305 6.93 -32.40 -2.96
N LEU A 306 6.36 -32.06 -1.83
CA LEU A 306 4.90 -31.84 -1.72
C LEU A 306 4.51 -30.45 -2.23
N LEU A 307 5.32 -29.42 -1.93
CA LEU A 307 5.12 -28.07 -2.42
C LEU A 307 5.09 -27.99 -3.96
N GLU A 308 5.99 -28.70 -4.63
CA GLU A 308 6.05 -28.79 -6.09
C GLU A 308 4.81 -29.48 -6.70
N LYS A 309 4.17 -30.37 -5.98
CA LYS A 309 2.97 -31.10 -6.45
C LYS A 309 1.68 -30.31 -6.29
N ILE A 310 1.67 -29.26 -5.47
CA ILE A 310 0.46 -28.44 -5.27
C ILE A 310 0.14 -27.70 -6.57
N ARG A 311 -1.07 -27.94 -7.06
CA ARG A 311 -1.64 -27.25 -8.21
C ARG A 311 -2.87 -26.49 -7.77
N VAL A 312 -3.02 -25.26 -8.24
CA VAL A 312 -4.21 -24.44 -7.99
C VAL A 312 -4.95 -24.24 -9.31
N ARG A 313 -6.29 -24.26 -9.23
CA ARG A 313 -7.11 -23.85 -10.36
C ARG A 313 -7.23 -22.33 -10.32
N THR A 314 -6.77 -21.65 -11.35
CA THR A 314 -7.10 -20.26 -11.60
C THR A 314 -8.47 -20.23 -12.25
N GLU A 315 -9.46 -19.59 -11.62
CA GLU A 315 -10.81 -19.45 -12.21
C GLU A 315 -10.69 -18.79 -13.59
N GLY A 316 -11.26 -19.46 -14.62
CA GLY A 316 -11.17 -19.04 -16.02
C GLY A 316 -10.86 -20.18 -16.99
N ALA A 317 -10.68 -21.42 -16.52
CA ALA A 317 -10.60 -22.61 -17.34
C ALA A 317 -11.88 -23.43 -17.15
N GLU A 318 -12.98 -23.00 -17.77
CA GLU A 318 -14.03 -23.92 -18.19
C GLU A 318 -13.50 -24.63 -19.42
N GLU A 319 -13.16 -25.91 -19.24
CA GLU A 319 -13.46 -27.07 -20.06
C GLU A 319 -13.25 -28.34 -19.25
#